data_fb6b1cbf856b8a2f6b79ff5d3a88e690
#
_entry.id   fb6b1cbf856b8a2f6b79ff5d3a88e690
#
_cell.length_a   1.000
_cell.length_b   1.000
_cell.length_c   1.000
_cell.angle_alpha   90.00
_cell.angle_beta   90.00
_cell.angle_gamma   90.00
#
_symmetry.space_group_name_H-M   'P 1'
#
loop_
_entity.id
_entity.type
_entity.pdbx_description
1 polymer ?
#
loop_
_entity_poly.entity_id
_entity_poly.type
_entity_poly.pdbx_seq_one_letter_code
_entity_poly.pdbx_strand_id
1 'polypeptide(L)'
;MSQEAVVNKRIQGTQNRSKLRTTIQIAMLGAVATVLMMFEFPLPFIAPPFVQMDFSEIPVVVGTFAMGPLAGIIIELLKNLLHIVTHGTTTAGVGELSNFLIGCSFAVPAGLFYKRRKTAKNALIGMSVGTVTMAAVGCLSNAFVMFPLYSVAMGIPVDSFIAMGTKINPAINNMVTFVLLSMVPFN
;
A
#
# COMPACT_ATOMS: atom_id res chain seq x y z
N MET A 1 -24.58 -33.02 30.61
CA MET A 1 -23.67 -32.29 29.72
C MET A 1 -22.34 -32.18 30.46
N SER A 2 -21.25 -32.74 29.91
CA SER A 2 -19.96 -32.79 30.63
C SER A 2 -19.39 -31.37 30.80
N GLN A 3 -18.66 -31.11 31.89
CA GLN A 3 -18.02 -29.83 32.14
C GLN A 3 -17.09 -29.41 30.99
N GLU A 4 -16.44 -30.35 30.34
CA GLU A 4 -15.62 -30.14 29.13
C GLU A 4 -16.41 -29.55 27.96
N ALA A 5 -17.66 -30.00 27.74
CA ALA A 5 -18.50 -29.47 26.66
C ALA A 5 -18.88 -27.98 26.90
N VAL A 6 -19.10 -27.61 28.16
CA VAL A 6 -19.39 -26.21 28.56
C VAL A 6 -18.14 -25.31 28.39
N VAL A 7 -16.98 -25.82 28.81
CA VAL A 7 -15.69 -25.11 28.66
C VAL A 7 -15.35 -24.90 27.17
N ASN A 8 -15.45 -25.96 26.34
CA ASN A 8 -15.19 -25.84 24.91
C ASN A 8 -16.13 -24.86 24.20
N LYS A 9 -17.42 -24.84 24.55
CA LYS A 9 -18.39 -23.88 24.01
C LYS A 9 -18.06 -22.43 24.39
N ARG A 10 -17.59 -22.19 25.61
CA ARG A 10 -17.14 -20.87 26.05
C ARG A 10 -15.88 -20.41 25.31
N ILE A 11 -14.89 -21.30 25.15
CA ILE A 11 -13.65 -21.00 24.41
C ILE A 11 -13.97 -20.67 22.94
N GLN A 12 -14.80 -21.47 22.29
CA GLN A 12 -15.24 -21.21 20.91
C GLN A 12 -16.01 -19.88 20.78
N GLY A 13 -16.90 -19.58 21.73
CA GLY A 13 -17.63 -18.32 21.75
C GLY A 13 -16.72 -17.10 21.89
N THR A 14 -15.68 -17.19 22.73
CA THR A 14 -14.70 -16.12 22.91
C THR A 14 -13.82 -15.93 21.66
N GLN A 15 -13.38 -17.03 21.06
CA GLN A 15 -12.59 -16.98 19.80
C GLN A 15 -13.41 -16.39 18.64
N ASN A 16 -14.68 -16.76 18.49
CA ASN A 16 -15.54 -16.21 17.45
C ASN A 16 -15.78 -14.71 17.63
N ARG A 17 -15.97 -14.24 18.86
CA ARG A 17 -16.10 -12.80 19.16
C ARG A 17 -14.83 -12.01 18.83
N SER A 18 -13.66 -12.56 19.12
CA SER A 18 -12.39 -11.88 18.79
C SER A 18 -12.15 -11.81 17.29
N LYS A 19 -12.42 -12.88 16.54
CA LYS A 19 -12.36 -12.91 15.08
C LYS A 19 -13.33 -11.91 14.45
N LEU A 20 -14.59 -11.90 14.91
CA LEU A 20 -15.59 -10.96 14.42
C LEU A 20 -15.17 -9.50 14.65
N ARG A 21 -14.65 -9.18 15.84
CA ARG A 21 -14.13 -7.83 16.16
C ARG A 21 -13.01 -7.43 15.20
N THR A 22 -12.02 -8.31 14.97
CA THR A 22 -10.92 -8.05 14.05
C THR A 22 -11.42 -7.83 12.62
N THR A 23 -12.37 -8.65 12.15
CA THR A 23 -12.96 -8.50 10.81
C THR A 23 -13.67 -7.15 10.65
N ILE A 24 -14.45 -6.74 11.65
CA ILE A 24 -15.13 -5.42 11.65
C ILE A 24 -14.10 -4.29 11.62
N GLN A 25 -13.04 -4.37 12.42
CA GLN A 25 -11.98 -3.36 12.45
C GLN A 25 -11.24 -3.26 11.11
N ILE A 26 -10.94 -4.38 10.46
CA ILE A 26 -10.34 -4.42 9.12
C ILE A 26 -11.27 -3.75 8.10
N ALA A 27 -12.56 -4.10 8.10
CA ALA A 27 -13.52 -3.51 7.18
C ALA A 27 -13.67 -2.00 7.37
N MET A 28 -13.74 -1.53 8.62
CA MET A 28 -13.82 -0.10 8.94
C MET A 28 -12.56 0.65 8.49
N LEU A 29 -11.36 0.12 8.80
CA LEU A 29 -10.11 0.76 8.40
C LEU A 29 -9.93 0.73 6.88
N GLY A 30 -10.35 -0.35 6.20
CA GLY A 30 -10.38 -0.43 4.74
C GLY A 30 -11.28 0.62 4.12
N ALA A 31 -12.47 0.81 4.66
CA ALA A 31 -13.40 1.86 4.20
C ALA A 31 -12.82 3.27 4.41
N VAL A 32 -12.24 3.55 5.58
CA VAL A 32 -11.57 4.84 5.86
C VAL A 32 -10.38 5.05 4.91
N ALA A 33 -9.57 4.01 4.68
CA ALA A 33 -8.46 4.07 3.75
C ALA A 33 -8.93 4.39 2.33
N THR A 34 -10.00 3.75 1.86
CA THR A 34 -10.61 4.03 0.55
C THR A 34 -11.07 5.49 0.43
N VAL A 35 -11.75 6.02 1.46
CA VAL A 35 -12.17 7.42 1.46
C VAL A 35 -10.97 8.37 1.40
N LEU A 36 -9.89 8.08 2.14
CA LEU A 36 -8.67 8.89 2.09
C LEU A 36 -7.96 8.79 0.74
N MET A 37 -7.99 7.64 0.08
CA MET A 37 -7.45 7.43 -1.26
C MET A 37 -8.19 8.26 -2.32
N MET A 38 -9.49 8.55 -2.13
CA MET A 38 -10.24 9.44 -3.04
C MET A 38 -9.76 10.90 -3.01
N PHE A 39 -9.00 11.31 -2.00
CA PHE A 39 -8.35 12.63 -1.90
C PHE A 39 -6.91 12.58 -2.42
N GLU A 40 -6.68 11.84 -3.48
CA GLU A 40 -5.39 11.78 -4.17
C GLU A 40 -5.09 13.08 -4.92
N PHE A 41 -3.81 13.47 -4.93
CA PHE A 41 -3.34 14.65 -5.64
C PHE A 41 -1.98 14.40 -6.28
N PRO A 42 -1.77 14.91 -7.50
CA PRO A 42 -0.49 14.79 -8.19
C PRO A 42 0.55 15.74 -7.60
N LEU A 43 1.83 15.34 -7.66
CA LEU A 43 2.99 16.18 -7.34
C LEU A 43 3.77 16.46 -8.63
N PRO A 44 3.34 17.43 -9.46
CA PRO A 44 3.83 17.60 -10.83
C PRO A 44 5.31 18.07 -10.90
N PHE A 45 5.90 18.45 -9.79
CA PHE A 45 7.32 18.82 -9.69
C PHE A 45 8.24 17.65 -9.31
N ILE A 46 7.67 16.46 -8.97
CA ILE A 46 8.42 15.26 -8.62
C ILE A 46 8.10 14.12 -9.58
N ALA A 47 6.81 13.93 -9.89
CA ALA A 47 6.33 12.77 -10.64
C ALA A 47 5.30 13.15 -11.72
N PRO A 48 5.14 12.34 -12.78
CA PRO A 48 4.09 12.54 -13.78
C PRO A 48 2.69 12.54 -13.16
N PRO A 49 1.70 13.21 -13.80
CA PRO A 49 0.36 13.43 -13.23
C PRO A 49 -0.45 12.15 -12.89
N PHE A 50 -0.11 11.02 -13.49
CA PHE A 50 -0.77 9.74 -13.21
C PHE A 50 -0.23 9.06 -11.94
N VAL A 51 0.85 9.58 -11.36
CA VAL A 51 1.40 9.16 -10.07
C VAL A 51 0.91 10.13 -9.02
N GLN A 52 0.01 9.67 -8.16
CA GLN A 52 -0.69 10.51 -7.19
C GLN A 52 -0.37 10.08 -5.77
N MET A 53 -0.35 11.04 -4.86
CA MET A 53 -0.15 10.83 -3.42
C MET A 53 -1.48 10.96 -2.69
N ASP A 54 -1.66 10.15 -1.66
CA ASP A 54 -2.82 10.18 -0.77
C ASP A 54 -2.44 9.86 0.69
N PHE A 55 -3.42 9.86 1.58
CA PHE A 55 -3.24 9.55 3.00
C PHE A 55 -3.76 8.18 3.42
N SER A 56 -4.08 7.31 2.47
CA SER A 56 -4.71 6.01 2.73
C SER A 56 -3.81 5.02 3.48
N GLU A 57 -2.49 5.23 3.45
CA GLU A 57 -1.53 4.42 4.20
C GLU A 57 -1.67 4.58 5.73
N ILE A 58 -2.22 5.70 6.22
CA ILE A 58 -2.38 5.94 7.66
C ILE A 58 -3.28 4.87 8.31
N PRO A 59 -4.52 4.62 7.85
CA PRO A 59 -5.34 3.53 8.38
C PRO A 59 -4.72 2.14 8.20
N VAL A 60 -3.98 1.91 7.11
CA VAL A 60 -3.29 0.63 6.87
C VAL A 60 -2.25 0.37 7.96
N VAL A 61 -1.41 1.37 8.26
CA VAL A 61 -0.38 1.26 9.31
C VAL A 61 -1.00 1.10 10.69
N VAL A 62 -2.07 1.85 11.00
CA VAL A 62 -2.81 1.71 12.26
C VAL A 62 -3.35 0.28 12.40
N GLY A 63 -3.97 -0.27 11.36
CA GLY A 63 -4.47 -1.64 11.33
C GLY A 63 -3.35 -2.68 11.46
N THR A 64 -2.23 -2.44 10.78
CA THR A 64 -1.03 -3.28 10.84
C THR A 64 -0.46 -3.35 12.26
N PHE A 65 -0.36 -2.23 12.94
CA PHE A 65 0.15 -2.19 14.33
C PHE A 65 -0.85 -2.76 15.33
N ALA A 66 -2.13 -2.51 15.15
CA ALA A 66 -3.17 -3.00 16.07
C ALA A 66 -3.40 -4.51 15.96
N MET A 67 -3.45 -5.06 14.74
CA MET A 67 -3.90 -6.43 14.45
C MET A 67 -2.81 -7.31 13.81
N GLY A 68 -1.70 -6.71 13.39
CA GLY A 68 -0.57 -7.42 12.78
C GLY A 68 -0.49 -7.27 11.25
N PRO A 69 0.64 -7.71 10.64
CA PRO A 69 0.92 -7.46 9.24
C PRO A 69 -0.10 -8.08 8.27
N LEU A 70 -0.70 -9.21 8.60
CA LEU A 70 -1.75 -9.82 7.77
C LEU A 70 -2.99 -8.94 7.67
N ALA A 71 -3.37 -8.27 8.77
CA ALA A 71 -4.48 -7.31 8.74
C ALA A 71 -4.15 -6.12 7.84
N GLY A 72 -2.90 -5.63 7.88
CA GLY A 72 -2.43 -4.58 6.97
C GLY A 72 -2.58 -4.97 5.50
N ILE A 73 -2.15 -6.18 5.11
CA ILE A 73 -2.32 -6.70 3.75
C ILE A 73 -3.79 -6.73 3.33
N ILE A 74 -4.69 -7.18 4.23
CA ILE A 74 -6.11 -7.26 3.91
C ILE A 74 -6.73 -5.86 3.78
N ILE A 75 -6.36 -4.90 4.64
CA ILE A 75 -6.82 -3.52 4.55
C ILE A 75 -6.33 -2.90 3.24
N GLU A 76 -5.05 -3.13 2.86
CA GLU A 76 -4.45 -2.68 1.63
C GLU A 76 -5.17 -3.23 0.39
N LEU A 77 -5.51 -4.52 0.41
CA LEU A 77 -6.29 -5.14 -0.66
C LEU A 77 -7.70 -4.54 -0.76
N LEU A 78 -8.38 -4.38 0.39
CA LEU A 78 -9.74 -3.84 0.43
C LEU A 78 -9.79 -2.40 -0.09
N LYS A 79 -8.84 -1.52 0.33
CA LYS A 79 -8.83 -0.13 -0.13
C LYS A 79 -8.68 -0.05 -1.64
N ASN A 80 -7.77 -0.82 -2.24
CA ASN A 80 -7.53 -0.80 -3.68
C ASN A 80 -8.73 -1.37 -4.46
N LEU A 81 -9.34 -2.47 -4.01
CA LEU A 81 -10.55 -3.02 -4.63
C LEU A 81 -11.74 -2.06 -4.54
N LEU A 82 -11.96 -1.48 -3.37
CA LEU A 82 -13.05 -0.52 -3.17
C LEU A 82 -12.82 0.76 -3.98
N HIS A 83 -11.57 1.22 -4.10
CA HIS A 83 -11.23 2.38 -4.92
C HIS A 83 -11.58 2.13 -6.40
N ILE A 84 -11.21 0.98 -6.97
CA ILE A 84 -11.59 0.62 -8.34
C ILE A 84 -13.10 0.64 -8.53
N VAL A 85 -13.86 0.11 -7.57
CA VAL A 85 -15.32 0.02 -7.67
C VAL A 85 -16.00 1.39 -7.53
N THR A 86 -15.47 2.26 -6.68
CA THR A 86 -16.13 3.56 -6.34
C THR A 86 -15.66 4.71 -7.20
N HIS A 87 -14.38 4.75 -7.56
CA HIS A 87 -13.74 5.85 -8.32
C HIS A 87 -13.38 5.46 -9.76
N GLY A 88 -13.25 4.16 -10.02
CA GLY A 88 -12.76 3.64 -11.30
C GLY A 88 -11.24 3.62 -11.34
N THR A 89 -10.68 3.43 -12.53
CA THR A 89 -9.24 3.44 -12.75
C THR A 89 -8.88 4.22 -14.00
N THR A 90 -7.90 5.10 -13.92
CA THR A 90 -7.32 5.84 -15.06
C THR A 90 -6.18 5.08 -15.72
N THR A 91 -5.69 4.02 -15.09
CA THR A 91 -4.50 3.25 -15.46
C THR A 91 -4.81 1.78 -15.76
N ALA A 92 -6.07 1.45 -16.05
CA ALA A 92 -6.56 0.09 -16.28
C ALA A 92 -6.22 -0.90 -15.13
N GLY A 93 -6.19 -0.43 -13.88
CA GLY A 93 -5.91 -1.25 -12.70
C GLY A 93 -4.41 -1.40 -12.36
N VAL A 94 -3.52 -0.93 -13.22
CA VAL A 94 -2.06 -1.04 -12.98
C VAL A 94 -1.62 -0.15 -11.83
N GLY A 95 -2.21 1.04 -11.69
CA GLY A 95 -1.95 1.97 -10.57
C GLY A 95 -2.32 1.36 -9.23
N GLU A 96 -3.49 0.77 -9.13
CA GLU A 96 -3.98 0.12 -7.92
C GLU A 96 -3.18 -1.13 -7.57
N LEU A 97 -2.73 -1.90 -8.58
CA LEU A 97 -1.82 -3.02 -8.37
C LEU A 97 -0.47 -2.54 -7.83
N SER A 98 0.07 -1.46 -8.40
CA SER A 98 1.30 -0.82 -7.93
C SER A 98 1.15 -0.33 -6.48
N ASN A 99 0.06 0.38 -6.19
CA ASN A 99 -0.27 0.87 -4.85
C ASN A 99 -0.33 -0.28 -3.84
N PHE A 100 -1.04 -1.37 -4.16
CA PHE A 100 -1.11 -2.56 -3.32
C PHE A 100 0.26 -3.17 -3.03
N LEU A 101 1.11 -3.34 -4.06
CA LEU A 101 2.45 -3.92 -3.92
C LEU A 101 3.36 -3.05 -3.06
N ILE A 102 3.36 -1.74 -3.31
CA ILE A 102 4.16 -0.75 -2.61
C ILE A 102 3.68 -0.60 -1.17
N GLY A 103 2.37 -0.48 -0.94
CA GLY A 103 1.78 -0.41 0.40
C GLY A 103 2.06 -1.65 1.24
N CYS A 104 1.92 -2.86 0.67
CA CYS A 104 2.30 -4.10 1.36
C CYS A 104 3.81 -4.14 1.69
N SER A 105 4.67 -3.66 0.79
CA SER A 105 6.12 -3.63 1.02
C SER A 105 6.54 -2.67 2.14
N PHE A 106 5.70 -1.69 2.47
CA PHE A 106 5.82 -0.81 3.63
C PHE A 106 5.21 -1.44 4.88
N ALA A 107 3.93 -1.83 4.82
CA ALA A 107 3.16 -2.26 5.99
C ALA A 107 3.68 -3.56 6.61
N VAL A 108 4.12 -4.54 5.78
CA VAL A 108 4.55 -5.85 6.28
C VAL A 108 5.81 -5.75 7.14
N PRO A 109 6.92 -5.14 6.69
CA PRO A 109 8.11 -4.97 7.54
C PRO A 109 7.80 -4.13 8.78
N ALA A 110 7.06 -3.02 8.65
CA ALA A 110 6.66 -2.17 9.77
C ALA A 110 5.92 -2.99 10.85
N GLY A 111 4.95 -3.81 10.43
CA GLY A 111 4.19 -4.67 11.33
C GLY A 111 5.01 -5.78 11.97
N LEU A 112 5.95 -6.38 11.24
CA LEU A 112 6.81 -7.44 11.77
C LEU A 112 7.75 -6.91 12.86
N PHE A 113 8.35 -5.74 12.67
CA PHE A 113 9.18 -5.10 13.69
C PHE A 113 8.37 -4.72 14.93
N TYR A 114 7.21 -4.11 14.75
CA TYR A 114 6.34 -3.73 15.86
C TYR A 114 5.81 -4.94 16.64
N LYS A 115 5.50 -6.05 15.95
CA LYS A 115 5.02 -7.29 16.58
C LYS A 115 6.03 -7.89 17.56
N ARG A 116 7.35 -7.70 17.33
CA ARG A 116 8.40 -8.23 18.23
C ARG A 116 8.38 -7.55 19.58
N ARG A 117 8.24 -6.22 19.62
CA ARG A 117 8.09 -5.44 20.85
C ARG A 117 7.20 -4.24 20.55
N LYS A 118 6.04 -4.17 21.18
CA LYS A 118 5.04 -3.10 21.00
C LYS A 118 5.45 -1.82 21.71
N THR A 119 6.46 -1.13 21.21
CA THR A 119 6.99 0.13 21.71
C THR A 119 7.04 1.18 20.61
N ALA A 120 6.95 2.46 20.97
CA ALA A 120 7.07 3.56 20.02
C ALA A 120 8.40 3.51 19.25
N LYS A 121 9.51 3.11 19.91
CA LYS A 121 10.81 2.93 19.26
C LYS A 121 10.77 1.87 18.17
N ASN A 122 10.15 0.72 18.43
CA ASN A 122 10.04 -0.34 17.43
C ASN A 122 9.03 0.01 16.31
N ALA A 123 8.02 0.82 16.59
CA ALA A 123 7.15 1.39 15.56
C ALA A 123 7.96 2.27 14.59
N LEU A 124 8.76 3.20 15.13
CA LEU A 124 9.63 4.07 14.31
C LEU A 124 10.65 3.28 13.49
N ILE A 125 11.36 2.33 14.12
CA ILE A 125 12.29 1.45 13.39
C ILE A 125 11.57 0.67 12.30
N GLY A 126 10.41 0.09 12.62
CA GLY A 126 9.60 -0.65 11.67
C GLY A 126 9.14 0.19 10.48
N MET A 127 8.68 1.43 10.72
CA MET A 127 8.33 2.36 9.66
C MET A 127 9.55 2.74 8.80
N SER A 128 10.71 3.02 9.42
CA SER A 128 11.94 3.33 8.68
C SER A 128 12.39 2.16 7.79
N VAL A 129 12.36 0.93 8.31
CA VAL A 129 12.65 -0.27 7.51
C VAL A 129 11.59 -0.46 6.43
N GLY A 130 10.33 -0.23 6.75
CA GLY A 130 9.22 -0.25 5.78
C GLY A 130 9.44 0.73 4.64
N THR A 131 9.81 1.99 4.94
CA THR A 131 10.11 3.01 3.93
C THR A 131 11.27 2.60 3.02
N VAL A 132 12.37 2.10 3.57
CA VAL A 132 13.50 1.62 2.76
C VAL A 132 13.10 0.43 1.88
N THR A 133 12.31 -0.51 2.43
CA THR A 133 11.80 -1.65 1.66
C THR A 133 10.85 -1.20 0.56
N MET A 134 9.94 -0.27 0.87
CA MET A 134 9.01 0.33 -0.08
C MET A 134 9.74 1.03 -1.23
N ALA A 135 10.75 1.84 -0.92
CA ALA A 135 11.55 2.53 -1.93
C ALA A 135 12.30 1.53 -2.84
N ALA A 136 12.90 0.48 -2.26
CA ALA A 136 13.61 -0.56 -3.03
C ALA A 136 12.64 -1.38 -3.91
N VAL A 137 11.53 -1.86 -3.35
CA VAL A 137 10.51 -2.62 -4.08
C VAL A 137 9.83 -1.74 -5.14
N GLY A 138 9.50 -0.49 -4.79
CA GLY A 138 8.93 0.48 -5.71
C GLY A 138 9.87 0.77 -6.89
N CYS A 139 11.16 0.98 -6.63
CA CYS A 139 12.18 1.18 -7.66
C CYS A 139 12.22 -0.01 -8.64
N LEU A 140 12.37 -1.22 -8.11
CA LEU A 140 12.46 -2.43 -8.92
C LEU A 140 11.16 -2.75 -9.66
N SER A 141 10.02 -2.68 -8.97
CA SER A 141 8.72 -2.97 -9.57
C SER A 141 8.34 -1.95 -10.64
N ASN A 142 8.58 -0.66 -10.41
CA ASN A 142 8.33 0.37 -11.41
C ASN A 142 9.21 0.18 -12.65
N ALA A 143 10.51 -0.03 -12.48
CA ALA A 143 11.43 -0.18 -13.61
C ALA A 143 11.12 -1.40 -14.49
N PHE A 144 10.85 -2.57 -13.87
CA PHE A 144 10.79 -3.84 -14.60
C PHE A 144 9.37 -4.35 -14.86
N VAL A 145 8.38 -3.90 -14.08
CA VAL A 145 7.02 -4.43 -14.14
C VAL A 145 6.01 -3.34 -14.46
N MET A 146 5.95 -2.27 -13.66
CA MET A 146 4.85 -1.31 -13.74
C MET A 146 4.90 -0.48 -15.02
N PHE A 147 6.06 0.11 -15.38
CA PHE A 147 6.14 0.92 -16.60
C PHE A 147 5.92 0.11 -17.89
N PRO A 148 6.46 -1.10 -18.08
CA PRO A 148 6.05 -1.98 -19.17
C PRO A 148 4.55 -2.28 -19.16
N LEU A 149 3.97 -2.53 -17.99
CA LEU A 149 2.56 -2.84 -17.87
C LEU A 149 1.67 -1.61 -18.15
N TYR A 150 2.06 -0.42 -17.67
CA TYR A 150 1.41 0.85 -18.05
C TYR A 150 1.46 1.09 -19.57
N SER A 151 2.61 0.81 -20.19
CA SER A 151 2.76 0.96 -21.64
C SER A 151 1.76 0.10 -22.41
N VAL A 152 1.60 -1.16 -22.01
CA VAL A 152 0.63 -2.08 -22.64
C VAL A 152 -0.81 -1.67 -22.32
N ALA A 153 -1.11 -1.37 -21.06
CA ALA A 153 -2.47 -1.08 -20.60
C ALA A 153 -3.02 0.26 -21.13
N MET A 154 -2.16 1.27 -21.22
CA MET A 154 -2.53 2.60 -21.70
C MET A 154 -2.24 2.83 -23.19
N GLY A 155 -1.56 1.90 -23.86
CA GLY A 155 -1.15 2.03 -25.26
C GLY A 155 -0.13 3.15 -25.50
N ILE A 156 0.65 3.53 -24.47
CA ILE A 156 1.63 4.61 -24.50
C ILE A 156 3.04 4.02 -24.50
N PRO A 157 3.91 4.34 -25.46
CA PRO A 157 5.29 3.86 -25.46
C PRO A 157 6.05 4.26 -24.18
N VAL A 158 6.92 3.39 -23.69
CA VAL A 158 7.75 3.64 -22.49
C VAL A 158 8.54 4.94 -22.60
N ASP A 159 9.03 5.28 -23.78
CA ASP A 159 9.78 6.52 -24.05
C ASP A 159 8.95 7.79 -23.77
N SER A 160 7.63 7.71 -23.91
CA SER A 160 6.73 8.83 -23.58
C SER A 160 6.71 9.12 -22.07
N PHE A 161 6.81 8.09 -21.22
CA PHE A 161 6.92 8.29 -19.76
C PHE A 161 8.25 8.93 -19.39
N ILE A 162 9.35 8.53 -20.04
CA ILE A 162 10.67 9.15 -19.87
C ILE A 162 10.60 10.61 -20.30
N ALA A 163 9.98 10.92 -21.46
CA ALA A 163 9.80 12.28 -21.94
C ALA A 163 8.96 13.17 -20.97
N MET A 164 7.95 12.58 -20.31
CA MET A 164 7.24 13.29 -19.23
C MET A 164 8.15 13.59 -18.04
N GLY A 165 9.00 12.63 -17.63
CA GLY A 165 10.00 12.84 -16.60
C GLY A 165 11.05 13.89 -16.95
N THR A 166 11.54 13.90 -18.20
CA THR A 166 12.52 14.90 -18.68
C THR A 166 11.96 16.31 -18.61
N LYS A 167 10.64 16.51 -18.81
CA LYS A 167 9.99 17.82 -18.63
C LYS A 167 10.01 18.30 -17.18
N ILE A 168 10.01 17.39 -16.22
CA ILE A 168 10.05 17.69 -14.78
C ILE A 168 11.51 17.94 -14.37
N ASN A 169 12.42 17.05 -14.78
CA ASN A 169 13.84 17.14 -14.47
C ASN A 169 14.67 16.76 -15.71
N PRO A 170 15.44 17.71 -16.29
CA PRO A 170 16.26 17.46 -17.48
C PRO A 170 17.34 16.38 -17.30
N ALA A 171 17.68 16.01 -16.05
CA ALA A 171 18.62 14.91 -15.77
C ALA A 171 18.00 13.51 -16.03
N ILE A 172 16.67 13.44 -16.22
CA ILE A 172 15.96 12.20 -16.57
C ILE A 172 16.08 11.98 -18.08
N ASN A 173 16.93 11.03 -18.47
CA ASN A 173 17.19 10.71 -19.87
C ASN A 173 17.00 9.21 -20.20
N ASN A 174 16.74 8.39 -19.20
CA ASN A 174 16.46 6.97 -19.35
C ASN A 174 15.59 6.45 -18.19
N MET A 175 15.12 5.19 -18.29
CA MET A 175 14.25 4.59 -17.28
C MET A 175 14.89 4.55 -15.89
N VAL A 176 16.19 4.30 -15.79
CA VAL A 176 16.88 4.22 -14.50
C VAL A 176 16.89 5.59 -13.82
N THR A 177 17.25 6.66 -14.55
CA THR A 177 17.23 8.03 -14.02
C THR A 177 15.81 8.49 -13.71
N PHE A 178 14.81 8.07 -14.48
CA PHE A 178 13.41 8.34 -14.19
C PHE A 178 12.97 7.73 -12.87
N VAL A 179 13.25 6.45 -12.64
CA VAL A 179 12.89 5.78 -11.39
C VAL A 179 13.66 6.38 -10.21
N LEU A 180 14.97 6.64 -10.34
CA LEU A 180 15.77 7.17 -9.24
C LEU A 180 15.45 8.62 -8.88
N LEU A 181 15.18 9.49 -9.86
CA LEU A 181 14.99 10.93 -9.63
C LEU A 181 13.53 11.34 -9.47
N SER A 182 12.58 10.47 -9.87
CA SER A 182 11.15 10.72 -9.77
C SER A 182 10.48 9.76 -8.80
N MET A 183 10.57 8.45 -9.04
CA MET A 183 9.82 7.46 -8.28
C MET A 183 10.37 7.24 -6.85
N VAL A 184 11.68 7.23 -6.65
CA VAL A 184 12.26 7.04 -5.31
C VAL A 184 11.94 8.20 -4.36
N PRO A 185 12.07 9.49 -4.75
CA PRO A 185 11.65 10.59 -3.90
C PRO A 185 10.14 10.68 -3.67
N PHE A 186 9.34 10.11 -4.59
CA PHE A 186 7.90 10.07 -4.49
C PHE A 186 7.42 9.02 -3.45
N ASN A 187 8.04 7.84 -3.40
CA ASN A 187 7.71 6.76 -2.45
C ASN A 187 8.33 7.00 -1.06
#